data_834a4bd4eb1a93c2f6c55dd2df59cddf
#
_entry.id   834a4bd4eb1a93c2f6c55dd2df59cddf
#
_cell.length_a   1.000
_cell.length_b   1.000
_cell.length_c   1.000
_cell.angle_alpha   90.00
_cell.angle_beta   90.00
_cell.angle_gamma   90.00
#
_symmetry.space_group_name_H-M   'P 1'
#
loop_
_entity.id
_entity.type
_entity.pdbx_description
1 polymer ?
#
loop_
_entity_poly.entity_id
_entity_poly.type
_entity_poly.pdbx_seq_one_letter_code
_entity_poly.pdbx_strand_id
1 'polypeptide(L)'
;MVRGFDSAEVTHVEGNVDPVRDIEIIQHELRLKDLERVXXXXLVHVKEWLESGKDVAFGNWSQLEVEVLNQLQLLTAKPVVFLVNVSKRDYLRKGNKYLAKIGEFVKERGGDEPVIPFSCEFEQELQDLEAAGQLQTYLKENPTNKSTLNRILKMGYHALGLVHFFTAGKDEVRGWTIRKGRLAPQAAGVIHSDFERGFIMAEVQAFADLKELGTEEAVKKAGKLKMQGKKYEVQDGDIIFFKFNT
;
A
#
# COMPACT_ATOMS: atom_id res chain seq x y z
N MET A 1 1.35 -10.48 9.17
CA MET A 1 0.75 -10.02 10.45
C MET A 1 1.38 -10.81 11.59
N VAL A 2 1.71 -10.13 12.71
CA VAL A 2 2.29 -10.79 13.89
C VAL A 2 1.49 -10.46 15.14
N ARG A 3 1.59 -11.35 16.13
CA ARG A 3 0.88 -11.22 17.40
C ARG A 3 1.70 -10.39 18.38
N GLY A 4 1.14 -9.30 18.90
CA GLY A 4 1.75 -8.40 19.87
C GLY A 4 0.94 -8.28 21.16
N PHE A 5 0.29 -9.38 21.60
CA PHE A 5 -0.50 -9.39 22.84
C PHE A 5 -0.35 -10.73 23.57
N ASP A 6 -0.38 -10.67 24.88
CA ASP A 6 -0.38 -11.85 25.74
C ASP A 6 -1.82 -12.29 26.02
N SER A 7 -2.09 -13.59 25.99
CA SER A 7 -3.38 -14.18 26.34
C SER A 7 -3.19 -15.64 26.73
N ALA A 8 -3.76 -16.02 27.86
CA ALA A 8 -3.76 -17.41 28.33
C ALA A 8 -4.73 -18.30 27.50
N GLU A 9 -5.71 -17.67 26.86
CA GLU A 9 -6.73 -18.38 26.08
C GLU A 9 -6.31 -18.68 24.64
N VAL A 10 -5.28 -17.96 24.14
CA VAL A 10 -4.82 -18.10 22.76
C VAL A 10 -3.43 -18.72 22.76
N THR A 11 -3.35 -19.96 22.28
CA THR A 11 -2.07 -20.69 22.19
C THR A 11 -1.17 -20.06 21.11
N HIS A 12 0.14 -20.22 21.29
CA HIS A 12 1.15 -19.81 20.33
C HIS A 12 1.96 -21.04 19.90
N VAL A 13 2.21 -21.18 18.61
CA VAL A 13 2.95 -22.31 18.03
C VAL A 13 4.33 -22.46 18.69
N GLU A 14 5.01 -21.34 18.93
CA GLU A 14 6.36 -21.32 19.55
C GLU A 14 6.32 -21.29 21.09
N GLY A 15 5.13 -21.43 21.69
CA GLY A 15 4.95 -21.52 23.14
C GLY A 15 4.83 -20.18 23.86
N ASN A 16 5.42 -19.11 23.35
CA ASN A 16 5.36 -17.77 23.96
C ASN A 16 5.31 -16.68 22.89
N VAL A 17 4.90 -15.48 23.29
CA VAL A 17 4.77 -14.34 22.37
C VAL A 17 6.11 -13.62 22.24
N ASP A 18 6.64 -13.63 21.03
CA ASP A 18 7.85 -12.88 20.65
C ASP A 18 7.71 -12.44 19.18
N PRO A 19 7.14 -11.27 18.94
CA PRO A 19 6.88 -10.82 17.56
C PRO A 19 8.13 -10.66 16.68
N VAL A 20 9.28 -10.30 17.26
CA VAL A 20 10.53 -10.18 16.48
C VAL A 20 10.96 -11.56 15.99
N ARG A 21 11.04 -12.56 16.89
CA ARG A 21 11.33 -13.94 16.52
C ARG A 21 10.34 -14.44 15.44
N ASP A 22 9.05 -14.15 15.60
CA ASP A 22 8.03 -14.59 14.65
C ASP A 22 8.26 -13.96 13.27
N ILE A 23 8.64 -12.69 13.20
CA ILE A 23 9.01 -12.03 11.92
C ILE A 23 10.24 -12.71 11.31
N GLU A 24 11.28 -13.00 12.13
CA GLU A 24 12.49 -13.68 11.67
C GLU A 24 12.17 -15.05 11.04
N ILE A 25 11.32 -15.83 11.72
CA ILE A 25 10.89 -17.16 11.22
C ILE A 25 10.17 -16.99 9.86
N ILE A 26 9.21 -16.08 9.78
CA ILE A 26 8.45 -15.83 8.55
C ILE A 26 9.41 -15.39 7.42
N GLN A 27 10.30 -14.45 7.68
CA GLN A 27 11.24 -13.95 6.68
C GLN A 27 12.19 -15.06 6.21
N HIS A 28 12.65 -15.90 7.12
CA HIS A 28 13.51 -17.05 6.79
C HIS A 28 12.75 -18.02 5.84
N GLU A 29 11.49 -18.35 6.16
CA GLU A 29 10.66 -19.21 5.32
C GLU A 29 10.46 -18.62 3.91
N LEU A 30 10.22 -17.32 3.83
CA LEU A 30 10.07 -16.65 2.52
C LEU A 30 11.36 -16.74 1.69
N ARG A 31 12.52 -16.55 2.33
CA ARG A 31 13.83 -16.69 1.65
C ARG A 31 14.07 -18.14 1.20
N LEU A 32 13.73 -19.12 2.02
CA LEU A 32 13.84 -20.55 1.63
C LEU A 32 12.99 -20.85 0.39
N LYS A 33 11.76 -20.34 0.34
CA LYS A 33 10.89 -20.51 -0.82
C LYS A 33 11.45 -19.83 -2.08
N ASP A 34 12.06 -18.67 -1.92
CA ASP A 34 12.72 -18.00 -3.05
C ASP A 34 13.97 -18.78 -3.52
N LEU A 35 14.75 -19.33 -2.58
CA LEU A 35 15.91 -20.19 -2.91
C LEU A 35 15.49 -21.40 -3.76
N GLU A 36 14.37 -22.04 -3.43
CA GLU A 36 13.82 -23.15 -4.23
C GLU A 36 13.57 -22.70 -5.69
N ARG A 37 13.06 -21.51 -5.90
CA ARG A 37 12.79 -20.95 -7.24
C ARG A 37 14.08 -20.54 -7.97
N VAL A 38 15.00 -19.96 -7.30
CA VAL A 38 16.28 -19.48 -7.84
C VAL A 38 17.21 -20.64 -8.24
N UNK A 39 17.14 -21.54 -7.49
CA UNK A 39 17.94 -22.68 -7.69
C UNK A 39 17.71 -23.32 -9.02
N UNK A 40 16.64 -22.99 -9.65
CA UNK A 40 16.35 -23.50 -10.91
C UNK A 40 16.90 -22.67 -12.03
N UNK A 41 17.25 -21.49 -11.77
CA UNK A 41 17.71 -20.61 -12.75
C UNK A 41 19.19 -20.27 -12.69
N UNK A 42 20.02 -20.64 -12.46
CA UNK A 42 21.35 -20.34 -12.32
C UNK A 42 21.65 -18.94 -11.94
N LEU A 43 20.94 -18.44 -11.16
CA LEU A 43 21.05 -17.05 -10.69
C LEU A 43 21.96 -17.01 -9.47
N VAL A 44 23.20 -17.25 -9.65
CA VAL A 44 24.21 -17.39 -8.59
C VAL A 44 24.22 -16.18 -7.65
N HIS A 45 24.25 -14.96 -8.17
CA HIS A 45 24.28 -13.73 -7.38
C HIS A 45 23.02 -13.60 -6.48
N VAL A 46 21.84 -13.88 -7.02
CA VAL A 46 20.59 -13.84 -6.25
C VAL A 46 20.56 -14.92 -5.16
N LYS A 47 21.05 -16.11 -5.52
CA LYS A 47 21.15 -17.24 -4.57
C LYS A 47 22.07 -16.88 -3.38
N GLU A 48 23.27 -16.40 -3.65
CA GLU A 48 24.23 -15.99 -2.63
C GLU A 48 23.66 -14.89 -1.73
N TRP A 49 22.94 -13.93 -2.33
CA TRP A 49 22.27 -12.85 -1.59
C TRP A 49 21.26 -13.40 -0.59
N LEU A 50 20.38 -14.30 -1.05
CA LEU A 50 19.37 -14.93 -0.20
C LEU A 50 20.00 -15.81 0.89
N GLU A 51 21.05 -16.58 0.55
CA GLU A 51 21.79 -17.42 1.50
C GLU A 51 22.48 -16.58 2.58
N SER A 52 22.83 -15.33 2.27
CA SER A 52 23.39 -14.39 3.27
C SER A 52 22.32 -13.83 4.24
N GLY A 53 21.06 -14.27 4.10
CA GLY A 53 19.96 -13.87 4.99
C GLY A 53 19.31 -12.56 4.62
N LYS A 54 19.50 -12.09 3.39
CA LYS A 54 18.96 -10.79 2.93
C LYS A 54 17.82 -11.00 1.94
N ASP A 55 16.82 -10.15 2.03
CA ASP A 55 15.67 -10.17 1.10
C ASP A 55 16.06 -9.53 -0.24
N VAL A 56 15.50 -10.03 -1.33
CA VAL A 56 15.79 -9.56 -2.68
C VAL A 56 15.49 -8.06 -2.84
N ALA A 57 14.46 -7.56 -2.15
CA ALA A 57 14.07 -6.15 -2.20
C ALA A 57 15.20 -5.19 -1.77
N PHE A 58 16.18 -5.67 -0.99
CA PHE A 58 17.28 -4.83 -0.47
C PHE A 58 18.57 -4.97 -1.30
N GLY A 59 18.55 -5.75 -2.38
CA GLY A 59 19.71 -5.93 -3.24
C GLY A 59 19.88 -4.78 -4.23
N ASN A 60 21.12 -4.57 -4.64
CA ASN A 60 21.43 -3.59 -5.69
C ASN A 60 21.60 -4.37 -7.01
N TRP A 61 20.52 -4.42 -7.79
CA TRP A 61 20.43 -5.23 -9.00
C TRP A 61 20.61 -4.38 -10.26
N SER A 62 21.35 -4.90 -11.22
CA SER A 62 21.44 -4.29 -12.55
C SER A 62 20.10 -4.38 -13.28
N GLN A 63 19.91 -3.59 -14.32
CA GLN A 63 18.67 -3.58 -15.10
C GLN A 63 18.33 -4.99 -15.65
N LEU A 64 19.34 -5.72 -16.13
CA LEU A 64 19.13 -7.08 -16.66
C LEU A 64 18.68 -8.05 -15.57
N GLU A 65 19.28 -7.95 -14.37
CA GLU A 65 18.87 -8.76 -13.22
C GLU A 65 17.42 -8.44 -12.83
N VAL A 66 17.05 -7.16 -12.80
CA VAL A 66 15.67 -6.74 -12.48
C VAL A 66 14.67 -7.36 -13.46
N GLU A 67 14.99 -7.39 -14.76
CA GLU A 67 14.12 -8.00 -15.77
C GLU A 67 13.87 -9.49 -15.49
N VAL A 68 14.92 -10.21 -15.11
CA VAL A 68 14.82 -11.62 -14.74
C VAL A 68 14.06 -11.80 -13.42
N LEU A 69 14.39 -11.00 -12.39
CA LEU A 69 13.73 -11.05 -11.09
C LEU A 69 12.23 -10.81 -11.20
N ASN A 70 11.82 -9.89 -12.09
CA ASN A 70 10.40 -9.60 -12.32
C ASN A 70 9.64 -10.80 -12.89
N GLN A 71 10.31 -11.66 -13.68
CA GLN A 71 9.68 -12.88 -14.22
C GLN A 71 9.51 -13.95 -13.13
N LEU A 72 10.42 -13.99 -12.17
CA LEU A 72 10.43 -15.02 -11.11
C LEU A 72 9.38 -14.80 -10.03
N GLN A 73 8.90 -13.57 -9.87
CA GLN A 73 7.87 -13.23 -8.87
C GLN A 73 8.26 -13.66 -7.44
N LEU A 74 9.54 -13.41 -7.07
CA LEU A 74 10.08 -13.81 -5.77
C LEU A 74 9.32 -13.14 -4.62
N LEU A 75 9.16 -13.87 -3.53
CA LEU A 75 8.39 -13.40 -2.37
C LEU A 75 9.11 -12.26 -1.65
N THR A 76 10.43 -12.40 -1.48
CA THR A 76 11.24 -11.38 -0.77
C THR A 76 11.56 -10.15 -1.63
N ALA A 77 11.14 -10.15 -2.91
CA ALA A 77 11.22 -8.97 -3.78
C ALA A 77 10.00 -8.05 -3.61
N LYS A 78 8.94 -8.52 -2.96
CA LYS A 78 7.67 -7.80 -2.84
C LYS A 78 7.71 -6.81 -1.67
N PRO A 79 7.01 -5.66 -1.80
CA PRO A 79 6.91 -4.72 -0.68
C PRO A 79 6.17 -5.35 0.51
N VAL A 80 6.56 -4.97 1.72
CA VAL A 80 6.02 -5.52 2.96
C VAL A 80 5.40 -4.41 3.81
N VAL A 81 4.29 -4.71 4.46
CA VAL A 81 3.69 -3.89 5.52
C VAL A 81 3.54 -4.80 6.74
N PHE A 82 4.12 -4.40 7.87
CA PHE A 82 4.03 -5.17 9.11
C PHE A 82 2.78 -4.77 9.89
N LEU A 83 1.84 -5.68 10.04
CA LEU A 83 0.65 -5.48 10.88
C LEU A 83 0.89 -6.17 12.22
N VAL A 84 0.81 -5.41 13.31
CA VAL A 84 1.01 -5.93 14.66
C VAL A 84 -0.35 -5.93 15.37
N ASN A 85 -0.91 -7.12 15.57
CA ASN A 85 -2.19 -7.27 16.30
C ASN A 85 -1.92 -7.17 17.79
N VAL A 86 -2.41 -6.09 18.40
CA VAL A 86 -2.25 -5.81 19.84
C VAL A 86 -3.61 -5.95 20.55
N SER A 87 -3.60 -6.03 21.90
CA SER A 87 -4.84 -6.04 22.66
C SER A 87 -5.60 -4.72 22.46
N LYS A 88 -6.92 -4.75 22.58
CA LYS A 88 -7.77 -3.54 22.56
C LYS A 88 -7.25 -2.49 23.54
N ARG A 89 -6.91 -2.93 24.76
CA ARG A 89 -6.38 -2.04 25.81
C ARG A 89 -5.12 -1.29 25.32
N ASP A 90 -4.15 -2.04 24.78
CA ASP A 90 -2.89 -1.47 24.31
C ASP A 90 -3.11 -0.52 23.11
N TYR A 91 -4.01 -0.90 22.22
CA TYR A 91 -4.37 -0.08 21.05
C TYR A 91 -4.95 1.27 21.48
N LEU A 92 -5.93 1.25 22.39
CA LEU A 92 -6.62 2.47 22.84
C LEU A 92 -5.69 3.39 23.65
N ARG A 93 -4.79 2.84 24.46
CA ARG A 93 -3.81 3.65 25.23
C ARG A 93 -2.58 4.04 24.38
N LYS A 94 -2.49 3.58 23.13
CA LYS A 94 -1.39 3.85 22.19
C LYS A 94 -0.03 3.40 22.75
N GLY A 95 0.00 2.28 23.47
CA GLY A 95 1.24 1.76 24.06
C GLY A 95 1.26 0.25 24.11
N ASN A 96 2.36 -0.34 23.63
CA ASN A 96 2.55 -1.79 23.62
C ASN A 96 4.06 -2.08 23.71
N LYS A 97 4.42 -3.03 24.56
CA LYS A 97 5.83 -3.34 24.91
C LYS A 97 6.66 -3.88 23.74
N TYR A 98 6.01 -4.40 22.70
CA TYR A 98 6.72 -5.02 21.57
C TYR A 98 7.02 -4.06 20.42
N LEU A 99 6.27 -2.96 20.29
CA LEU A 99 6.33 -2.10 19.09
C LEU A 99 7.71 -1.48 18.85
N ALA A 100 8.39 -1.04 19.93
CA ALA A 100 9.73 -0.45 19.81
C ALA A 100 10.73 -1.45 19.24
N LYS A 101 10.73 -2.68 19.76
CA LYS A 101 11.62 -3.76 19.31
C LYS A 101 11.36 -4.14 17.84
N ILE A 102 10.09 -4.20 17.44
CA ILE A 102 9.72 -4.47 16.04
C ILE A 102 10.24 -3.35 15.13
N GLY A 103 10.06 -2.10 15.54
CA GLY A 103 10.57 -0.95 14.79
C GLY A 103 12.09 -0.96 14.64
N GLU A 104 12.81 -1.29 15.70
CA GLU A 104 14.27 -1.45 15.69
C GLU A 104 14.68 -2.56 14.71
N PHE A 105 14.05 -3.72 14.82
CA PHE A 105 14.32 -4.87 13.95
C PHE A 105 14.14 -4.51 12.46
N VAL A 106 13.05 -3.81 12.12
CA VAL A 106 12.78 -3.40 10.73
C VAL A 106 13.90 -2.48 10.23
N LYS A 107 14.35 -1.52 11.04
CA LYS A 107 15.43 -0.60 10.68
C LYS A 107 16.77 -1.34 10.52
N GLU A 108 17.09 -2.27 11.41
CA GLU A 108 18.36 -3.03 11.40
C GLU A 108 18.52 -3.88 10.15
N ARG A 109 17.42 -4.40 9.60
CA ARG A 109 17.48 -5.18 8.36
C ARG A 109 17.58 -4.29 7.10
N GLY A 110 17.67 -2.96 7.28
CA GLY A 110 17.84 -2.00 6.19
C GLY A 110 16.53 -1.53 5.55
N GLY A 111 15.41 -1.85 6.18
CA GLY A 111 14.10 -1.49 5.69
C GLY A 111 13.51 -0.24 6.34
N ASP A 112 12.54 0.34 5.68
CA ASP A 112 11.70 1.41 6.22
C ASP A 112 10.21 1.05 6.09
N GLU A 113 9.95 -0.26 6.03
CA GLU A 113 8.59 -0.77 5.86
C GLU A 113 7.70 -0.32 7.02
N PRO A 114 6.44 0.05 6.72
CA PRO A 114 5.53 0.51 7.77
C PRO A 114 5.21 -0.59 8.78
N VAL A 115 5.25 -0.22 10.06
CA VAL A 115 4.80 -1.06 11.18
C VAL A 115 3.51 -0.43 11.71
N ILE A 116 2.40 -1.14 11.56
CA ILE A 116 1.06 -0.62 11.89
C ILE A 116 0.45 -1.45 13.02
N PRO A 117 0.37 -0.89 14.23
CA PRO A 117 -0.40 -1.54 15.30
C PRO A 117 -1.90 -1.39 15.01
N PHE A 118 -2.63 -2.47 15.25
CA PHE A 118 -4.09 -2.48 15.17
C PHE A 118 -4.61 -3.53 16.16
N SER A 119 -5.91 -3.56 16.39
CA SER A 119 -6.50 -4.56 17.27
C SER A 119 -7.68 -5.22 16.56
N CYS A 120 -7.54 -6.51 16.27
CA CYS A 120 -8.65 -7.30 15.71
C CYS A 120 -9.88 -7.25 16.61
N GLU A 121 -9.66 -7.36 17.93
CA GLU A 121 -10.72 -7.27 18.94
C GLU A 121 -11.49 -5.94 18.81
N PHE A 122 -10.77 -4.84 18.71
CA PHE A 122 -11.39 -3.50 18.60
C PHE A 122 -12.07 -3.30 17.24
N GLU A 123 -11.46 -3.75 16.16
CA GLU A 123 -12.08 -3.66 14.83
C GLU A 123 -13.39 -4.46 14.78
N GLN A 124 -13.41 -5.65 15.39
CA GLN A 124 -14.65 -6.44 15.50
C GLN A 124 -15.73 -5.69 16.29
N GLU A 125 -15.36 -5.09 17.43
CA GLU A 125 -16.28 -4.28 18.23
C GLU A 125 -16.88 -3.13 17.42
N LEU A 126 -16.06 -2.42 16.62
CA LEU A 126 -16.57 -1.34 15.76
C LEU A 126 -17.56 -1.86 14.72
N GLN A 127 -17.30 -3.04 14.14
CA GLN A 127 -18.23 -3.67 13.20
C GLN A 127 -19.55 -4.04 13.87
N ASP A 128 -19.48 -4.59 15.09
CA ASP A 128 -20.68 -4.95 15.87
C ASP A 128 -21.52 -3.71 16.21
N LEU A 129 -20.85 -2.60 16.58
CA LEU A 129 -21.51 -1.30 16.83
C LEU A 129 -22.15 -0.75 15.56
N GLU A 130 -21.50 -0.92 14.41
CA GLU A 130 -22.05 -0.48 13.11
C GLU A 130 -23.31 -1.29 12.77
N ALA A 131 -23.25 -2.60 12.95
CA ALA A 131 -24.41 -3.50 12.72
C ALA A 131 -25.58 -3.17 13.64
N ALA A 132 -25.30 -2.72 14.87
CA ALA A 132 -26.31 -2.30 15.85
C ALA A 132 -26.79 -0.86 15.65
N GLY A 133 -26.24 -0.11 14.68
CA GLY A 133 -26.58 1.31 14.45
C GLY A 133 -26.06 2.27 15.52
N GLN A 134 -25.08 1.83 16.33
CA GLN A 134 -24.55 2.57 17.49
C GLN A 134 -23.18 3.19 17.22
N LEU A 135 -22.55 2.91 16.08
CA LEU A 135 -21.17 3.34 15.81
C LEU A 135 -21.01 4.88 15.87
N GLN A 136 -21.94 5.63 15.29
CA GLN A 136 -21.84 7.10 15.27
C GLN A 136 -21.89 7.71 16.69
N THR A 137 -22.77 7.16 17.54
CA THR A 137 -22.87 7.57 18.95
C THR A 137 -21.54 7.27 19.68
N TYR A 138 -21.04 6.06 19.50
CA TYR A 138 -19.77 5.63 20.11
C TYR A 138 -18.61 6.57 19.70
N LEU A 139 -18.48 6.88 18.41
CA LEU A 139 -17.39 7.73 17.91
C LEU A 139 -17.50 9.18 18.39
N LYS A 140 -18.70 9.70 18.59
CA LYS A 140 -18.90 11.04 19.20
C LYS A 140 -18.43 11.08 20.64
N GLU A 141 -18.71 10.02 21.40
CA GLU A 141 -18.30 9.89 22.80
C GLU A 141 -16.79 9.58 22.92
N ASN A 142 -16.21 8.94 21.92
CA ASN A 142 -14.82 8.48 21.92
C ASN A 142 -14.10 8.93 20.62
N PRO A 143 -13.88 10.25 20.43
CA PRO A 143 -13.39 10.78 19.15
C PRO A 143 -11.97 10.33 18.75
N THR A 144 -11.19 9.84 19.70
CA THR A 144 -9.83 9.34 19.46
C THR A 144 -9.80 7.84 19.12
N ASN A 145 -10.89 7.12 19.37
CA ASN A 145 -10.98 5.66 19.21
C ASN A 145 -11.44 5.33 17.78
N LYS A 146 -10.49 5.32 16.85
CA LYS A 146 -10.77 5.15 15.41
C LYS A 146 -10.25 3.84 14.88
N SER A 147 -10.96 3.30 13.90
CA SER A 147 -10.51 2.12 13.14
C SER A 147 -9.16 2.39 12.46
N THR A 148 -8.32 1.37 12.41
CA THR A 148 -7.04 1.39 11.68
C THR A 148 -7.20 0.92 10.24
N LEU A 149 -8.33 0.33 9.85
CA LEU A 149 -8.50 -0.32 8.54
C LEU A 149 -8.20 0.64 7.38
N ASN A 150 -8.68 1.88 7.44
CA ASN A 150 -8.41 2.87 6.39
C ASN A 150 -6.91 3.20 6.27
N ARG A 151 -6.20 3.23 7.41
CA ARG A 151 -4.74 3.45 7.41
C ARG A 151 -4.02 2.25 6.77
N ILE A 152 -4.43 1.03 7.12
CA ILE A 152 -3.88 -0.21 6.54
C ILE A 152 -4.08 -0.20 5.02
N LEU A 153 -5.29 0.14 4.57
CA LEU A 153 -5.61 0.21 3.14
C LEU A 153 -4.72 1.22 2.41
N LYS A 154 -4.61 2.43 2.94
CA LYS A 154 -3.78 3.50 2.34
C LYS A 154 -2.31 3.09 2.29
N MET A 155 -1.79 2.48 3.36
CA MET A 155 -0.39 2.02 3.39
C MET A 155 -0.15 0.87 2.41
N GLY A 156 -1.15 0.00 2.21
CA GLY A 156 -1.11 -1.05 1.19
C GLY A 156 -1.00 -0.46 -0.22
N TYR A 157 -1.84 0.51 -0.55
CA TYR A 157 -1.76 1.21 -1.84
C TYR A 157 -0.41 1.89 -2.02
N HIS A 158 0.08 2.56 -0.98
CA HIS A 158 1.39 3.22 -1.02
C HIS A 158 2.53 2.21 -1.25
N ALA A 159 2.51 1.10 -0.51
CA ALA A 159 3.53 0.04 -0.64
C ALA A 159 3.55 -0.57 -2.05
N LEU A 160 2.39 -0.67 -2.70
CA LEU A 160 2.26 -1.19 -4.07
C LEU A 160 2.59 -0.13 -5.12
N GLY A 161 2.89 1.10 -4.71
CA GLY A 161 3.16 2.20 -5.64
C GLY A 161 1.94 2.55 -6.48
N LEU A 162 0.73 2.50 -5.89
CA LEU A 162 -0.51 2.80 -6.60
C LEU A 162 -0.94 4.25 -6.35
N VAL A 163 -1.44 4.89 -7.39
CA VAL A 163 -2.03 6.22 -7.34
C VAL A 163 -3.41 6.18 -7.97
N HIS A 164 -4.24 7.16 -7.63
CA HIS A 164 -5.62 7.25 -8.14
C HIS A 164 -5.78 8.53 -8.94
N PHE A 165 -6.45 8.41 -10.09
CA PHE A 165 -6.96 9.57 -10.81
C PHE A 165 -8.47 9.43 -10.95
N PHE A 166 -9.14 10.52 -11.26
CA PHE A 166 -10.59 10.57 -11.36
C PHE A 166 -11.03 11.06 -12.73
N THR A 167 -12.13 10.52 -13.20
CA THR A 167 -12.89 11.11 -14.32
C THR A 167 -14.19 11.63 -13.75
N ALA A 168 -14.60 12.81 -14.21
CA ALA A 168 -15.83 13.45 -13.76
C ALA A 168 -16.65 13.87 -14.99
N GLY A 169 -17.84 13.31 -15.11
CA GLY A 169 -18.82 13.68 -16.11
C GLY A 169 -20.09 14.19 -15.44
N LYS A 170 -21.07 14.55 -16.26
CA LYS A 170 -22.37 15.04 -15.74
C LYS A 170 -23.10 14.01 -14.90
N ASP A 171 -22.95 12.74 -15.28
CA ASP A 171 -23.73 11.64 -14.70
C ASP A 171 -22.93 10.77 -13.73
N GLU A 172 -21.59 10.82 -13.79
CA GLU A 172 -20.76 9.90 -13.02
C GLU A 172 -19.40 10.53 -12.67
N VAL A 173 -18.97 10.29 -11.45
CA VAL A 173 -17.59 10.51 -11.00
C VAL A 173 -17.00 9.15 -10.68
N ARG A 174 -15.84 8.83 -11.26
CA ARG A 174 -15.22 7.51 -11.08
C ARG A 174 -13.74 7.62 -10.77
N GLY A 175 -13.29 6.83 -9.79
CA GLY A 175 -11.87 6.70 -9.44
C GLY A 175 -11.25 5.52 -10.18
N TRP A 176 -10.03 5.71 -10.65
CA TRP A 176 -9.25 4.72 -11.39
C TRP A 176 -7.91 4.54 -10.69
N THR A 177 -7.45 3.30 -10.55
CA THR A 177 -6.19 2.97 -9.88
C THR A 177 -5.14 2.60 -10.93
N ILE A 178 -3.96 3.21 -10.85
CA ILE A 178 -2.82 2.91 -11.73
C ILE A 178 -1.53 2.86 -10.91
N ARG A 179 -0.49 2.26 -11.48
CA ARG A 179 0.85 2.33 -10.88
C ARG A 179 1.43 3.73 -11.07
N LYS A 180 2.09 4.22 -10.04
CA LYS A 180 2.88 5.46 -10.09
C LYS A 180 3.87 5.39 -11.26
N GLY A 181 4.07 6.48 -11.96
CA GLY A 181 4.93 6.52 -13.14
C GLY A 181 4.22 6.26 -14.45
N ARG A 182 2.94 5.89 -14.42
CA ARG A 182 2.17 5.69 -15.66
C ARG A 182 1.89 7.02 -16.33
N LEU A 183 2.07 7.01 -17.66
CA LEU A 183 1.84 8.19 -18.50
C LEU A 183 0.36 8.31 -18.90
N ALA A 184 -0.05 9.50 -19.32
CA ALA A 184 -1.45 9.79 -19.64
C ALA A 184 -2.09 8.80 -20.65
N PRO A 185 -1.42 8.37 -21.74
CA PRO A 185 -2.04 7.36 -22.61
C PRO A 185 -2.28 6.02 -21.90
N GLN A 186 -1.35 5.57 -21.06
CA GLN A 186 -1.49 4.32 -20.29
C GLN A 186 -2.64 4.43 -19.27
N ALA A 187 -2.80 5.60 -18.64
CA ALA A 187 -3.92 5.87 -17.74
C ALA A 187 -5.26 5.83 -18.49
N ALA A 188 -5.31 6.43 -19.68
CA ALA A 188 -6.49 6.36 -20.56
C ALA A 188 -6.83 4.91 -20.91
N GLY A 189 -5.80 4.08 -21.11
CA GLY A 189 -5.93 2.66 -21.42
C GLY A 189 -6.61 1.83 -20.34
N VAL A 190 -6.51 2.24 -19.09
CA VAL A 190 -7.19 1.57 -17.96
C VAL A 190 -8.72 1.75 -18.08
N ILE A 191 -9.16 2.85 -18.69
CA ILE A 191 -10.58 3.09 -18.95
C ILE A 191 -11.06 2.25 -20.14
N HIS A 192 -10.34 2.33 -21.27
CA HIS A 192 -10.62 1.54 -22.47
C HIS A 192 -9.39 1.56 -23.39
N SER A 193 -9.10 0.42 -24.03
CA SER A 193 -7.95 0.29 -24.93
C SER A 193 -7.97 1.32 -26.07
N ASP A 194 -9.14 1.67 -26.59
CA ASP A 194 -9.27 2.66 -27.66
C ASP A 194 -8.83 4.06 -27.20
N PHE A 195 -9.00 4.39 -25.92
CA PHE A 195 -8.56 5.67 -25.38
C PHE A 195 -7.03 5.77 -25.39
N GLU A 196 -6.34 4.66 -25.13
CA GLU A 196 -4.88 4.62 -25.22
C GLU A 196 -4.42 4.75 -26.68
N ARG A 197 -5.00 3.95 -27.60
CA ARG A 197 -4.62 3.94 -29.01
C ARG A 197 -4.90 5.30 -29.68
N GLY A 198 -6.06 5.87 -29.40
CA GLY A 198 -6.48 7.15 -30.01
C GLY A 198 -6.08 8.39 -29.21
N PHE A 199 -5.25 8.27 -28.18
CA PHE A 199 -4.93 9.36 -27.26
C PHE A 199 -4.40 10.60 -28.02
N ILE A 200 -5.03 11.75 -27.77
CA ILE A 200 -4.61 13.06 -28.30
C ILE A 200 -3.97 13.86 -27.18
N MET A 201 -4.72 14.15 -26.12
CA MET A 201 -4.26 14.91 -24.97
C MET A 201 -5.17 14.69 -23.78
N ALA A 202 -4.74 15.18 -22.61
CA ALA A 202 -5.51 15.12 -21.38
C ALA A 202 -5.67 16.53 -20.79
N GLU A 203 -6.89 16.90 -20.43
CA GLU A 203 -7.15 18.09 -19.61
C GLU A 203 -7.05 17.62 -18.15
N VAL A 204 -6.11 18.20 -17.42
CA VAL A 204 -5.78 17.75 -16.05
C VAL A 204 -5.95 18.91 -15.08
N GLN A 205 -6.65 18.66 -13.98
CA GLN A 205 -6.71 19.54 -12.82
C GLN A 205 -6.48 18.70 -11.54
N ALA A 206 -5.77 19.26 -10.58
CA ALA A 206 -5.53 18.57 -9.31
C ALA A 206 -6.77 18.64 -8.42
N PHE A 207 -7.10 17.54 -7.73
CA PHE A 207 -8.20 17.53 -6.76
C PHE A 207 -8.04 18.63 -5.71
N ALA A 208 -6.81 18.89 -5.25
CA ALA A 208 -6.54 19.95 -4.27
C ALA A 208 -6.99 21.33 -4.79
N ASP A 209 -6.72 21.63 -6.07
CA ASP A 209 -7.11 22.89 -6.69
C ASP A 209 -8.63 23.01 -6.82
N LEU A 210 -9.28 21.93 -7.24
CA LEU A 210 -10.76 21.89 -7.33
C LEU A 210 -11.39 22.08 -5.95
N LYS A 211 -10.84 21.43 -4.93
CA LYS A 211 -11.31 21.56 -3.54
C LYS A 211 -11.17 23.00 -3.03
N GLU A 212 -10.05 23.64 -3.33
CA GLU A 212 -9.78 25.03 -2.91
C GLU A 212 -10.68 26.05 -3.63
N LEU A 213 -10.82 25.90 -4.95
CA LEU A 213 -11.51 26.89 -5.80
C LEU A 213 -13.00 26.60 -6.00
N GLY A 214 -13.44 25.39 -5.67
CA GLY A 214 -14.86 25.02 -5.63
C GLY A 214 -15.45 24.56 -6.96
N THR A 215 -15.01 25.11 -8.11
CA THR A 215 -15.57 24.74 -9.42
C THR A 215 -14.45 24.61 -10.47
N GLU A 216 -14.72 23.79 -11.49
CA GLU A 216 -13.83 23.62 -12.63
C GLU A 216 -13.59 24.96 -13.36
N GLU A 217 -14.64 25.79 -13.47
CA GLU A 217 -14.52 27.12 -14.11
C GLU A 217 -13.54 28.01 -13.34
N ALA A 218 -13.56 27.99 -12.01
CA ALA A 218 -12.64 28.73 -11.17
C ALA A 218 -11.21 28.19 -11.33
N VAL A 219 -11.04 26.87 -11.39
CA VAL A 219 -9.74 26.23 -11.63
C VAL A 219 -9.17 26.67 -12.99
N LYS A 220 -10.02 26.69 -14.04
CA LYS A 220 -9.64 27.12 -15.38
C LYS A 220 -9.25 28.61 -15.40
N LYS A 221 -10.05 29.48 -14.77
CA LYS A 221 -9.76 30.92 -14.66
C LYS A 221 -8.44 31.19 -13.92
N ALA A 222 -8.12 30.36 -12.92
CA ALA A 222 -6.86 30.44 -12.16
C ALA A 222 -5.66 29.87 -12.94
N GLY A 223 -5.86 29.36 -14.17
CA GLY A 223 -4.80 28.76 -14.98
C GLY A 223 -4.29 27.42 -14.47
N LYS A 224 -5.06 26.74 -13.62
CA LYS A 224 -4.68 25.48 -12.98
C LYS A 224 -5.21 24.24 -13.72
N LEU A 225 -6.09 24.42 -14.71
CA LEU A 225 -6.47 23.36 -15.64
C LEU A 225 -5.43 23.33 -16.76
N LYS A 226 -4.71 22.22 -16.87
CA LYS A 226 -3.57 22.09 -17.79
C LYS A 226 -3.86 21.11 -18.93
N MET A 227 -3.43 21.46 -20.14
CA MET A 227 -3.45 20.54 -21.28
C MET A 227 -2.14 19.74 -21.27
N GLN A 228 -2.24 18.41 -21.16
CA GLN A 228 -1.08 17.53 -21.02
C GLN A 228 -1.01 16.55 -22.19
N GLY A 229 0.20 16.32 -22.68
CA GLY A 229 0.48 15.40 -23.80
C GLY A 229 0.86 13.98 -23.34
N LYS A 230 1.36 13.21 -24.31
CA LYS A 230 1.66 11.78 -24.14
C LYS A 230 2.72 11.48 -23.07
N LYS A 231 3.59 12.43 -22.74
CA LYS A 231 4.68 12.25 -21.76
C LYS A 231 4.28 12.65 -20.34
N TYR A 232 3.04 13.09 -20.12
CA TYR A 232 2.58 13.49 -18.79
C TYR A 232 2.46 12.26 -17.88
N GLU A 233 3.16 12.31 -16.76
CA GLU A 233 3.04 11.31 -15.69
C GLU A 233 1.86 11.66 -14.77
N VAL A 234 0.86 10.81 -14.71
CA VAL A 234 -0.35 11.04 -13.94
C VAL A 234 -0.02 11.05 -12.43
N GLN A 235 -0.51 12.08 -11.74
CA GLN A 235 -0.28 12.27 -10.30
C GLN A 235 -1.49 11.82 -9.49
N ASP A 236 -1.24 11.44 -8.24
CA ASP A 236 -2.31 11.04 -7.33
C ASP A 236 -3.28 12.20 -7.09
N GLY A 237 -4.55 11.95 -7.32
CA GLY A 237 -5.61 12.95 -7.16
C GLY A 237 -5.87 13.80 -8.40
N ASP A 238 -5.24 13.50 -9.53
CA ASP A 238 -5.57 14.18 -10.79
C ASP A 238 -7.02 13.89 -11.19
N ILE A 239 -7.72 14.93 -11.64
CA ILE A 239 -9.03 14.80 -12.28
C ILE A 239 -8.77 15.06 -13.77
N ILE A 240 -9.09 14.05 -14.61
CA ILE A 240 -8.63 14.04 -16.00
C ILE A 240 -9.81 13.86 -16.97
N PHE A 241 -9.83 14.68 -18.00
CA PHE A 241 -10.68 14.48 -19.18
C PHE A 241 -9.79 14.13 -20.36
N PHE A 242 -9.91 12.89 -20.88
CA PHE A 242 -9.10 12.41 -21.99
C PHE A 242 -9.74 12.78 -23.34
N LYS A 243 -8.95 13.37 -24.25
CA LYS A 243 -9.33 13.59 -25.64
C LYS A 243 -8.67 12.51 -26.50
N PHE A 244 -9.46 11.84 -27.31
CA PHE A 244 -9.01 10.72 -28.13
C PHE A 244 -9.81 10.67 -29.42
N ASN A 245 -9.22 10.05 -30.45
CA ASN A 245 -9.91 9.69 -31.69
C ASN A 245 -10.27 8.20 -31.65
N THR A 246 -11.45 7.86 -32.15
CA THR A 246 -11.90 6.48 -32.32
C THR A 246 -11.41 5.88 -33.65
#